data_2cfe2d86e5980750927174e71d495169
#
_entry.id   2cfe2d86e5980750927174e71d495169
#
_cell.length_a   1.000
_cell.length_b   1.000
_cell.length_c   1.000
_cell.angle_alpha   90.00
_cell.angle_beta   90.00
_cell.angle_gamma   90.00
#
_symmetry.space_group_name_H-M   'P 1'
#
loop_
_entity.id
_entity.type
_entity.pdbx_description
1 polymer ?
#
loop_
_entity_poly.entity_id
_entity_poly.type
_entity_poly.pdbx_seq_one_letter_code
_entity_poly.pdbx_strand_id
1 'polypeptide(L)'
;TVKHIRELEAAGMKKLAVEPDFLIGRALAKNLINTSTGEIVANANEEITEAVIKKILDAGVETVKTIYTNDLDRGPYISQTLRVDESVDQVSAQVAIYRMMRPGEPPTEEAVKTLFNGLFFSEDRYDLSDVGRMKFNRRVGRDELTGKMTLSTEDIVAVIKILVELRNGRGEVDDIDH
;
A
#
# COMPACT_ATOMS: atom_id res chain seq x y z
N THR A 1 9.61 26.79 7.63
CA THR A 1 10.94 26.46 7.09
C THR A 1 11.61 25.39 7.95
N VAL A 2 12.61 24.68 7.41
CA VAL A 2 13.41 23.67 8.14
C VAL A 2 14.02 24.25 9.41
N LYS A 3 14.40 25.53 9.38
CA LYS A 3 14.92 26.24 10.56
C LYS A 3 13.90 26.28 11.70
N HIS A 4 12.66 26.66 11.42
CA HIS A 4 11.60 26.69 12.44
C HIS A 4 11.29 25.30 13.02
N ILE A 5 11.35 24.24 12.18
CA ILE A 5 11.15 22.87 12.68
C ILE A 5 12.25 22.50 13.69
N ARG A 6 13.51 22.78 13.38
CA ARG A 6 14.64 22.53 14.29
C ARG A 6 14.55 23.35 15.60
N GLU A 7 14.09 24.58 15.52
CA GLU A 7 13.87 25.44 16.69
C GLU A 7 12.75 24.87 17.58
N LEU A 8 11.64 24.38 17.00
CA LEU A 8 10.55 23.75 17.73
C LEU A 8 10.98 22.42 18.36
N GLU A 9 11.74 21.59 17.64
CA GLU A 9 12.30 20.34 18.15
C GLU A 9 13.27 20.60 19.30
N ALA A 10 14.15 21.60 19.17
CA ALA A 10 15.07 22.01 20.23
C ALA A 10 14.34 22.53 21.47
N ALA A 11 13.17 23.15 21.31
CA ALA A 11 12.28 23.55 22.39
C ALA A 11 11.48 22.40 23.01
N GLY A 12 11.69 21.15 22.55
CA GLY A 12 10.99 19.96 23.03
C GLY A 12 9.54 19.82 22.56
N MET A 13 9.13 20.60 21.57
CA MET A 13 7.79 20.57 21.03
C MET A 13 7.63 19.40 20.05
N LYS A 14 6.81 18.41 20.42
CA LYS A 14 6.57 17.21 19.62
C LYS A 14 5.26 17.22 18.84
N LYS A 15 4.36 18.15 19.14
CA LYS A 15 3.04 18.26 18.53
C LYS A 15 2.69 19.73 18.30
N LEU A 16 2.06 20.00 17.17
CA LEU A 16 1.49 21.29 16.82
C LEU A 16 -0.02 21.12 16.67
N ALA A 17 -0.79 22.08 17.18
CA ALA A 17 -2.20 22.18 16.83
C ALA A 17 -2.32 22.66 15.39
N VAL A 18 -3.18 22.02 14.62
CA VAL A 18 -3.48 22.39 13.23
C VAL A 18 -4.98 22.61 13.07
N GLU A 19 -5.34 23.56 12.22
CA GLU A 19 -6.73 23.77 11.85
C GLU A 19 -7.24 22.57 11.03
N PRO A 20 -8.55 22.24 11.09
CA PRO A 20 -9.14 21.15 10.33
C PRO A 20 -8.85 21.21 8.83
N ASP A 21 -8.81 22.41 8.27
CA ASP A 21 -8.51 22.64 6.84
C ASP A 21 -7.14 22.14 6.39
N PHE A 22 -6.21 21.99 7.33
CA PHE A 22 -4.90 21.38 7.06
C PHE A 22 -4.99 19.91 6.61
N LEU A 23 -6.08 19.24 6.92
CA LEU A 23 -6.34 17.85 6.53
C LEU A 23 -6.89 17.71 5.11
N ILE A 24 -7.41 18.79 4.50
CA ILE A 24 -8.00 18.74 3.16
C ILE A 24 -6.98 18.25 2.14
N GLY A 25 -7.41 17.32 1.28
CA GLY A 25 -6.55 16.70 0.25
C GLY A 25 -5.64 15.58 0.75
N ARG A 26 -5.60 15.32 2.06
CA ARG A 26 -4.86 14.18 2.62
C ARG A 26 -5.70 12.92 2.54
N ALA A 27 -5.06 11.76 2.47
CA ALA A 27 -5.74 10.46 2.50
C ALA A 27 -5.70 9.86 3.91
N LEU A 28 -6.80 9.23 4.31
CA LEU A 28 -6.89 8.50 5.58
C LEU A 28 -6.00 7.25 5.54
N ALA A 29 -5.22 7.03 6.60
CA ALA A 29 -4.38 5.84 6.72
C ALA A 29 -5.15 4.62 7.25
N LYS A 30 -6.30 4.82 7.89
CA LYS A 30 -7.16 3.78 8.47
C LYS A 30 -8.62 4.21 8.41
N ASN A 31 -9.52 3.21 8.47
CA ASN A 31 -10.93 3.49 8.69
C ASN A 31 -11.13 4.34 9.94
N LEU A 32 -11.93 5.36 9.81
CA LEU A 32 -12.31 6.23 10.90
C LEU A 32 -13.65 5.74 11.46
N ILE A 33 -13.64 5.36 12.72
CA ILE A 33 -14.81 4.77 13.39
C ILE A 33 -15.29 5.76 14.46
N ASN A 34 -16.58 6.02 14.48
CA ASN A 34 -17.21 6.75 15.58
C ASN A 34 -17.16 5.85 16.83
N THR A 35 -16.43 6.28 17.85
CA THR A 35 -16.24 5.50 19.08
C THR A 35 -17.52 5.30 19.88
N SER A 36 -18.53 6.14 19.69
CA SER A 36 -19.81 6.07 20.39
C SER A 36 -20.82 5.13 19.72
N THR A 37 -20.85 5.09 18.39
CA THR A 37 -21.82 4.31 17.61
C THR A 37 -21.23 3.05 16.98
N GLY A 38 -19.89 2.98 16.83
CA GLY A 38 -19.21 1.91 16.10
C GLY A 38 -19.31 2.01 14.57
N GLU A 39 -19.96 3.04 14.06
CA GLU A 39 -20.12 3.26 12.62
C GLU A 39 -18.84 3.80 11.97
N ILE A 40 -18.61 3.40 10.71
CA ILE A 40 -17.50 3.92 9.91
C ILE A 40 -17.89 5.32 9.40
N VAL A 41 -17.16 6.33 9.84
CA VAL A 41 -17.31 7.74 9.43
C VAL A 41 -16.70 7.97 8.06
N ALA A 42 -15.52 7.39 7.82
CA ALA A 42 -14.80 7.45 6.55
C ALA A 42 -13.86 6.23 6.42
N ASN A 43 -13.61 5.82 5.18
CA ASN A 43 -12.82 4.62 4.90
C ASN A 43 -11.32 4.93 4.79
N ALA A 44 -10.50 3.89 5.00
CA ALA A 44 -9.06 3.96 4.70
C ALA A 44 -8.86 4.34 3.22
N ASN A 45 -7.83 5.14 2.96
CA ASN A 45 -7.50 5.68 1.64
C ASN A 45 -8.53 6.67 1.05
N GLU A 46 -9.58 7.02 1.79
CA GLU A 46 -10.50 8.09 1.38
C GLU A 46 -9.82 9.45 1.50
N GLU A 47 -10.03 10.31 0.51
CA GLU A 47 -9.53 11.67 0.55
C GLU A 47 -10.37 12.53 1.48
N ILE A 48 -9.71 13.27 2.33
CA ILE A 48 -10.35 14.18 3.28
C ILE A 48 -10.79 15.43 2.52
N THR A 49 -12.09 15.53 2.31
CA THR A 49 -12.79 16.71 1.77
C THR A 49 -13.42 17.49 2.90
N GLU A 50 -13.93 18.69 2.60
CA GLU A 50 -14.72 19.49 3.57
C GLU A 50 -15.90 18.69 4.15
N ALA A 51 -16.56 17.88 3.31
CA ALA A 51 -17.68 17.02 3.75
C ALA A 51 -17.20 15.94 4.75
N VAL A 52 -16.02 15.36 4.52
CA VAL A 52 -15.42 14.38 5.43
C VAL A 52 -15.00 15.04 6.73
N ILE A 53 -14.41 16.24 6.69
CA ILE A 53 -14.08 17.02 7.90
C ILE A 53 -15.31 17.26 8.76
N LYS A 54 -16.43 17.68 8.13
CA LYS A 54 -17.68 17.88 8.85
C LYS A 54 -18.15 16.61 9.54
N LYS A 55 -18.12 15.46 8.87
CA LYS A 55 -18.46 14.17 9.47
C LYS A 55 -17.53 13.82 10.64
N ILE A 56 -16.23 14.11 10.53
CA ILE A 56 -15.24 13.88 11.58
C ILE A 56 -15.56 14.69 12.82
N LEU A 57 -15.84 15.99 12.64
CA LEU A 57 -16.19 16.90 13.74
C LEU A 57 -17.52 16.52 14.39
N ASP A 58 -18.56 16.21 13.60
CA ASP A 58 -19.87 15.77 14.07
C ASP A 58 -19.78 14.46 14.87
N ALA A 59 -18.84 13.56 14.50
CA ALA A 59 -18.58 12.31 15.20
C ALA A 59 -17.71 12.47 16.46
N GLY A 60 -17.24 13.69 16.77
CA GLY A 60 -16.40 13.96 17.93
C GLY A 60 -15.03 13.28 17.88
N VAL A 61 -14.49 13.00 16.69
CA VAL A 61 -13.18 12.34 16.53
C VAL A 61 -12.08 13.40 16.62
N GLU A 62 -11.24 13.28 17.63
CA GLU A 62 -10.16 14.25 17.90
C GLU A 62 -8.85 13.93 17.16
N THR A 63 -8.64 12.69 16.73
CA THR A 63 -7.37 12.26 16.15
C THR A 63 -7.60 11.48 14.86
N VAL A 64 -6.95 11.93 13.80
CA VAL A 64 -7.01 11.30 12.48
C VAL A 64 -5.61 10.88 12.06
N LYS A 65 -5.48 9.65 11.55
CA LYS A 65 -4.24 9.16 10.94
C LYS A 65 -4.30 9.34 9.44
N THR A 66 -3.34 10.07 8.89
CA THR A 66 -3.23 10.32 7.46
C THR A 66 -2.01 9.64 6.85
N ILE A 67 -2.07 9.34 5.56
CA ILE A 67 -0.92 8.90 4.78
C ILE A 67 -0.08 10.14 4.46
N TYR A 68 1.22 10.08 4.76
CA TYR A 68 2.12 11.17 4.40
C TYR A 68 2.54 11.04 2.95
N THR A 69 2.17 12.01 2.14
CA THR A 69 2.58 12.16 0.75
C THR A 69 3.01 13.60 0.48
N ASN A 70 3.89 13.79 -0.50
CA ASN A 70 4.31 15.10 -0.97
C ASN A 70 4.61 15.05 -2.48
N ASP A 71 4.81 16.21 -3.10
CA ASP A 71 5.07 16.32 -4.53
C ASP A 71 6.56 16.21 -4.91
N LEU A 72 7.45 16.03 -3.92
CA LEU A 72 8.90 16.02 -4.13
C LEU A 72 9.45 14.60 -4.26
N ASP A 73 9.24 13.76 -3.25
CA ASP A 73 9.90 12.46 -3.15
C ASP A 73 9.00 11.33 -2.62
N ARG A 74 7.75 11.62 -2.26
CA ARG A 74 6.78 10.67 -1.71
C ARG A 74 5.40 10.86 -2.34
N GLY A 75 5.32 10.59 -3.65
CA GLY A 75 4.07 10.70 -4.39
C GLY A 75 3.01 9.70 -3.90
N PRO A 76 1.72 10.01 -4.09
CA PRO A 76 0.60 9.19 -3.62
C PRO A 76 0.28 8.02 -4.57
N TYR A 77 1.29 7.37 -5.16
CA TYR A 77 1.11 6.41 -6.25
C TYR A 77 0.23 5.22 -5.88
N ILE A 78 0.52 4.56 -4.76
CA ILE A 78 -0.26 3.39 -4.31
C ILE A 78 -1.67 3.82 -3.89
N SER A 79 -1.80 4.93 -3.18
CA SER A 79 -3.09 5.50 -2.79
C SER A 79 -3.99 5.76 -4.01
N GLN A 80 -3.43 6.38 -5.05
CA GLN A 80 -4.15 6.67 -6.29
C GLN A 80 -4.49 5.39 -7.07
N THR A 81 -3.56 4.44 -7.16
CA THR A 81 -3.79 3.14 -7.81
C THR A 81 -4.95 2.40 -7.14
N LEU A 82 -4.97 2.35 -5.81
CA LEU A 82 -6.05 1.68 -5.08
C LEU A 82 -7.41 2.39 -5.20
N ARG A 83 -7.43 3.70 -5.45
CA ARG A 83 -8.70 4.44 -5.65
C ARG A 83 -9.35 4.16 -7.00
N VAL A 84 -8.57 3.84 -8.03
CA VAL A 84 -9.10 3.52 -9.37
C VAL A 84 -9.31 2.01 -9.55
N ASP A 85 -8.87 1.19 -8.59
CA ASP A 85 -9.09 -0.25 -8.60
C ASP A 85 -10.55 -0.56 -8.28
N GLU A 86 -11.21 -1.30 -9.17
CA GLU A 86 -12.60 -1.74 -9.00
C GLU A 86 -12.74 -2.88 -7.97
N SER A 87 -11.61 -3.51 -7.58
CA SER A 87 -11.59 -4.59 -6.61
C SER A 87 -11.76 -4.06 -5.19
N VAL A 88 -12.82 -4.45 -4.52
CA VAL A 88 -13.14 -3.98 -3.16
C VAL A 88 -12.59 -4.89 -2.06
N ASP A 89 -12.26 -6.13 -2.40
CA ASP A 89 -11.72 -7.14 -1.50
C ASP A 89 -10.80 -8.13 -2.21
N GLN A 90 -10.19 -9.03 -1.42
CA GLN A 90 -9.27 -10.05 -1.92
C GLN A 90 -9.92 -10.98 -2.95
N VAL A 91 -11.17 -11.37 -2.73
CA VAL A 91 -11.87 -12.32 -3.60
C VAL A 91 -12.15 -11.68 -4.95
N SER A 92 -12.66 -10.45 -4.98
CA SER A 92 -12.90 -9.70 -6.22
C SER A 92 -11.63 -9.48 -7.04
N ALA A 93 -10.50 -9.17 -6.36
CA ALA A 93 -9.19 -9.05 -7.00
C ALA A 93 -8.72 -10.37 -7.63
N GLN A 94 -8.84 -11.48 -6.90
CA GLN A 94 -8.48 -12.80 -7.41
C GLN A 94 -9.36 -13.22 -8.60
N VAL A 95 -10.66 -12.92 -8.56
CA VAL A 95 -11.60 -13.15 -9.68
C VAL A 95 -11.22 -12.32 -10.90
N ALA A 96 -10.84 -11.05 -10.71
CA ALA A 96 -10.39 -10.19 -11.79
C ALA A 96 -9.11 -10.75 -12.46
N ILE A 97 -8.13 -11.20 -11.67
CA ILE A 97 -6.92 -11.86 -12.16
C ILE A 97 -7.28 -13.15 -12.93
N TYR A 98 -8.18 -13.97 -12.39
CA TYR A 98 -8.63 -15.20 -13.04
C TYR A 98 -9.22 -14.93 -14.41
N ARG A 99 -10.11 -13.94 -14.53
CA ARG A 99 -10.75 -13.56 -15.80
C ARG A 99 -9.75 -13.07 -16.85
N MET A 100 -8.70 -12.37 -16.42
CA MET A 100 -7.62 -11.96 -17.33
C MET A 100 -6.79 -13.14 -17.81
N MET A 101 -6.50 -14.10 -16.93
CA MET A 101 -5.67 -15.26 -17.24
C MET A 101 -6.43 -16.34 -18.02
N ARG A 102 -7.73 -16.46 -17.79
CA ARG A 102 -8.63 -17.46 -18.37
C ARG A 102 -9.92 -16.84 -18.90
N PRO A 103 -9.84 -16.07 -19.98
CA PRO A 103 -11.01 -15.43 -20.57
C PRO A 103 -12.01 -16.51 -21.05
N GLY A 104 -13.29 -16.30 -20.72
CA GLY A 104 -14.38 -17.20 -21.11
C GLY A 104 -14.64 -18.38 -20.17
N GLU A 105 -13.79 -18.65 -19.18
CA GLU A 105 -14.04 -19.66 -18.17
C GLU A 105 -14.80 -19.05 -16.97
N PRO A 106 -15.81 -19.76 -16.41
CA PRO A 106 -16.51 -19.27 -15.25
C PRO A 106 -15.61 -19.30 -14.00
N PRO A 107 -15.50 -18.20 -13.24
CA PRO A 107 -14.66 -18.12 -12.07
C PRO A 107 -15.34 -18.78 -10.86
N THR A 108 -15.10 -20.08 -10.66
CA THR A 108 -15.48 -20.76 -9.43
C THR A 108 -14.49 -20.44 -8.32
N GLU A 109 -14.94 -20.41 -7.06
CA GLU A 109 -14.08 -20.06 -5.92
C GLU A 109 -12.83 -20.95 -5.84
N GLU A 110 -12.99 -22.25 -6.07
CA GLU A 110 -11.88 -23.21 -6.05
C GLU A 110 -10.90 -22.98 -7.19
N ALA A 111 -11.39 -22.78 -8.43
CA ALA A 111 -10.56 -22.54 -9.60
C ALA A 111 -9.76 -21.23 -9.46
N VAL A 112 -10.39 -20.18 -8.95
CA VAL A 112 -9.77 -18.88 -8.69
C VAL A 112 -8.65 -18.99 -7.67
N LYS A 113 -8.90 -19.63 -6.53
CA LYS A 113 -7.89 -19.84 -5.48
C LYS A 113 -6.74 -20.71 -5.96
N THR A 114 -7.04 -21.79 -6.68
CA THR A 114 -6.03 -22.72 -7.22
C THR A 114 -5.13 -22.00 -8.22
N LEU A 115 -5.71 -21.23 -9.14
CA LEU A 115 -4.94 -20.46 -10.12
C LEU A 115 -4.05 -19.44 -9.41
N PHE A 116 -4.61 -18.62 -8.51
CA PHE A 116 -3.88 -17.57 -7.84
C PHE A 116 -2.71 -18.10 -7.02
N ASN A 117 -2.95 -19.17 -6.23
CA ASN A 117 -1.88 -19.81 -5.46
C ASN A 117 -0.80 -20.44 -6.36
N GLY A 118 -1.20 -21.00 -7.51
CA GLY A 118 -0.28 -21.61 -8.46
C GLY A 118 0.60 -20.62 -9.21
N LEU A 119 0.24 -19.31 -9.23
CA LEU A 119 1.04 -18.31 -9.94
C LEU A 119 2.43 -18.10 -9.32
N PHE A 120 2.50 -18.01 -7.97
CA PHE A 120 3.73 -17.62 -7.29
C PHE A 120 3.98 -18.32 -5.95
N PHE A 121 2.96 -18.98 -5.36
CA PHE A 121 2.99 -19.41 -3.97
C PHE A 121 3.05 -20.94 -3.80
N SER A 122 2.91 -21.71 -4.88
CA SER A 122 2.93 -23.17 -4.87
C SER A 122 4.29 -23.70 -5.33
N GLU A 123 4.93 -24.50 -4.50
CA GLU A 123 6.23 -25.14 -4.79
C GLU A 123 6.17 -26.09 -6.00
N ASP A 124 5.00 -26.64 -6.29
CA ASP A 124 4.79 -27.50 -7.48
C ASP A 124 4.77 -26.74 -8.80
N ARG A 125 4.60 -25.42 -8.77
CA ARG A 125 4.39 -24.61 -9.97
C ARG A 125 5.32 -23.42 -10.11
N TYR A 126 5.97 -23.01 -9.05
CA TYR A 126 6.84 -21.84 -9.02
C TYR A 126 8.09 -22.11 -8.19
N ASP A 127 9.24 -21.89 -8.79
CA ASP A 127 10.53 -22.05 -8.13
C ASP A 127 11.50 -20.98 -8.64
N LEU A 128 11.96 -20.13 -7.74
CA LEU A 128 12.99 -19.11 -8.02
C LEU A 128 14.39 -19.73 -8.20
N SER A 129 14.59 -20.94 -7.78
CA SER A 129 15.92 -21.55 -7.54
C SER A 129 16.75 -20.78 -6.48
N ASP A 130 17.85 -21.39 -6.01
CA ASP A 130 18.75 -20.76 -5.05
C ASP A 130 19.36 -19.46 -5.61
N VAL A 131 19.76 -19.48 -6.88
CA VAL A 131 20.35 -18.32 -7.56
C VAL A 131 19.32 -17.19 -7.73
N GLY A 132 18.09 -17.53 -8.13
CA GLY A 132 17.03 -16.57 -8.26
C GLY A 132 16.66 -15.94 -6.90
N ARG A 133 16.54 -16.75 -5.84
CA ARG A 133 16.28 -16.29 -4.48
C ARG A 133 17.41 -15.38 -3.98
N MET A 134 18.65 -15.73 -4.20
CA MET A 134 19.81 -14.92 -3.84
C MET A 134 19.80 -13.56 -4.54
N LYS A 135 19.58 -13.53 -5.87
CA LYS A 135 19.52 -12.30 -6.64
C LYS A 135 18.33 -11.42 -6.19
N PHE A 136 17.17 -12.02 -5.98
CA PHE A 136 16.01 -11.33 -5.47
C PHE A 136 16.28 -10.69 -4.10
N ASN A 137 16.80 -11.47 -3.15
CA ASN A 137 17.10 -11.00 -1.81
C ASN A 137 18.11 -9.85 -1.82
N ARG A 138 19.17 -9.96 -2.62
CA ARG A 138 20.15 -8.88 -2.81
C ARG A 138 19.47 -7.60 -3.31
N ARG A 139 18.57 -7.73 -4.29
CA ARG A 139 17.84 -6.60 -4.86
C ARG A 139 16.95 -5.89 -3.85
N VAL A 140 16.30 -6.63 -2.96
CA VAL A 140 15.41 -6.07 -1.92
C VAL A 140 16.11 -5.77 -0.60
N GLY A 141 17.45 -5.95 -0.53
CA GLY A 141 18.26 -5.64 0.66
C GLY A 141 18.09 -6.61 1.81
N ARG A 142 17.86 -7.89 1.52
CA ARG A 142 17.80 -8.99 2.49
C ARG A 142 19.06 -9.86 2.44
N ASP A 143 19.25 -10.71 3.46
CA ASP A 143 20.31 -11.71 3.47
C ASP A 143 20.16 -12.71 2.32
N GLU A 144 21.28 -13.06 1.68
CA GLU A 144 21.30 -13.73 0.37
C GLU A 144 20.67 -15.13 0.35
N LEU A 145 20.63 -15.86 1.47
CA LEU A 145 20.19 -17.25 1.52
C LEU A 145 18.93 -17.47 2.39
N THR A 146 18.13 -16.44 2.62
CA THR A 146 16.92 -16.58 3.44
C THR A 146 15.67 -16.63 2.59
N GLY A 147 14.69 -17.42 3.01
CA GLY A 147 13.35 -17.48 2.42
C GLY A 147 13.08 -18.76 1.62
N LYS A 148 11.84 -18.90 1.22
CA LYS A 148 11.38 -20.02 0.39
C LYS A 148 11.72 -19.78 -1.08
N MET A 149 11.73 -20.83 -1.88
CA MET A 149 11.92 -20.73 -3.34
C MET A 149 10.66 -20.23 -4.07
N THR A 150 9.52 -20.22 -3.40
CA THR A 150 8.31 -19.54 -3.85
C THR A 150 8.30 -18.08 -3.39
N LEU A 151 7.48 -17.23 -4.00
CA LEU A 151 7.26 -15.88 -3.48
C LEU A 151 6.37 -15.90 -2.22
N SER A 152 6.55 -14.88 -1.41
CA SER A 152 5.67 -14.56 -0.28
C SER A 152 4.98 -13.20 -0.50
N THR A 153 4.00 -12.89 0.33
CA THR A 153 3.35 -11.57 0.31
C THR A 153 4.36 -10.45 0.58
N GLU A 154 5.32 -10.70 1.49
CA GLU A 154 6.39 -9.76 1.82
C GLU A 154 7.33 -9.52 0.62
N ASP A 155 7.55 -10.53 -0.22
CA ASP A 155 8.34 -10.37 -1.44
C ASP A 155 7.62 -9.44 -2.42
N ILE A 156 6.32 -9.62 -2.63
CA ILE A 156 5.51 -8.76 -3.49
C ILE A 156 5.52 -7.31 -2.97
N VAL A 157 5.34 -7.11 -1.68
CA VAL A 157 5.41 -5.77 -1.05
C VAL A 157 6.79 -5.14 -1.25
N ALA A 158 7.87 -5.93 -1.14
CA ALA A 158 9.23 -5.45 -1.37
C ALA A 158 9.45 -5.01 -2.83
N VAL A 159 8.92 -5.76 -3.80
CA VAL A 159 8.96 -5.37 -5.22
C VAL A 159 8.20 -4.06 -5.46
N ILE A 160 6.97 -3.95 -4.93
CA ILE A 160 6.17 -2.71 -5.04
C ILE A 160 6.93 -1.52 -4.45
N LYS A 161 7.60 -1.71 -3.31
CA LYS A 161 8.42 -0.66 -2.69
C LYS A 161 9.54 -0.19 -3.63
N ILE A 162 10.26 -1.12 -4.27
CA ILE A 162 11.30 -0.78 -5.25
C ILE A 162 10.71 -0.03 -6.45
N LEU A 163 9.56 -0.46 -6.99
CA LEU A 163 8.90 0.22 -8.08
C LEU A 163 8.52 1.67 -7.71
N VAL A 164 8.06 1.90 -6.49
CA VAL A 164 7.79 3.26 -5.98
C VAL A 164 9.08 4.07 -5.85
N GLU A 165 10.17 3.49 -5.36
CA GLU A 165 11.47 4.18 -5.29
C GLU A 165 12.00 4.54 -6.68
N LEU A 166 11.90 3.63 -7.65
CA LEU A 166 12.23 3.92 -9.06
C LEU A 166 11.37 5.05 -9.64
N ARG A 167 10.08 5.07 -9.33
CA ARG A 167 9.18 6.16 -9.74
C ARG A 167 9.58 7.51 -9.13
N ASN A 168 10.16 7.49 -7.94
CA ASN A 168 10.72 8.67 -7.27
C ASN A 168 12.15 9.04 -7.77
N GLY A 169 12.66 8.36 -8.79
CA GLY A 169 14.00 8.59 -9.34
C GLY A 169 15.14 8.01 -8.50
N ARG A 170 14.85 7.02 -7.65
CA ARG A 170 15.85 6.37 -6.81
C ARG A 170 16.09 4.93 -7.28
N GLY A 171 17.35 4.55 -7.37
CA GLY A 171 17.77 3.23 -7.82
C GLY A 171 17.87 3.14 -9.35
N GLU A 172 18.17 1.94 -9.83
CA GLU A 172 18.34 1.62 -11.23
C GLU A 172 17.36 0.53 -11.65
N VAL A 173 16.95 0.57 -12.91
CA VAL A 173 16.10 -0.47 -13.50
C VAL A 173 16.99 -1.65 -13.82
N ASP A 174 16.56 -2.85 -13.40
CA ASP A 174 17.28 -4.07 -13.73
C ASP A 174 17.16 -4.37 -15.24
N ASP A 175 18.20 -4.98 -15.79
CA ASP A 175 18.17 -5.47 -17.16
C ASP A 175 17.18 -6.63 -17.29
N ILE A 176 16.49 -6.73 -18.43
CA ILE A 176 15.47 -7.76 -18.66
C ILE A 176 16.03 -9.17 -18.57
N ASP A 177 17.34 -9.32 -18.84
CA ASP A 177 18.05 -10.60 -18.80
C ASP A 177 18.57 -10.98 -17.40
N HIS A 178 18.31 -10.16 -16.41
CA HIS A 178 18.68 -10.36 -15.03
C HIS A 178 17.43 -10.54 -14.17
#